data_b5752af661928cbda20feb8873267db3
#
_entry.id   b5752af661928cbda20feb8873267db3
#
_cell.length_a   1.000
_cell.length_b   1.000
_cell.length_c   1.000
_cell.angle_alpha   90.00
_cell.angle_beta   90.00
_cell.angle_gamma   90.00
#
_symmetry.space_group_name_H-M   'P 1'
#
loop_
_entity.id
_entity.type
_entity.pdbx_description
1 polymer ?
#
loop_
_entity_poly.entity_id
_entity_poly.type
_entity_poly.pdbx_seq_one_letter_code
_entity_poly.pdbx_strand_id
1 'polypeptide(L)'
;MSILRMPAVKAETGHRFHASIYTAIQAGTFTKPVLIGERSVGWPDYEVAAINRARIAGQSEVEIRDLVNRLHAKRIELVQA
;
A
#
# COMPACT_ATOMS: atom_id res chain seq x y z
N MET A 1 9.44 -5.13 10.58
CA MET A 1 8.96 -4.68 9.26
C MET A 1 9.16 -5.79 8.25
N SER A 2 8.14 -6.09 7.46
CA SER A 2 8.20 -7.13 6.44
C SER A 2 7.55 -6.62 5.16
N ILE A 3 7.74 -7.40 4.08
CA ILE A 3 7.13 -7.10 2.79
C ILE A 3 6.09 -8.17 2.51
N LEU A 4 4.85 -7.71 2.23
CA LEU A 4 3.73 -8.58 1.95
C LEU A 4 3.58 -8.81 0.45
N ARG A 5 3.36 -10.06 0.04
CA ARG A 5 3.07 -10.43 -1.33
C ARG A 5 1.58 -10.26 -1.60
N MET A 6 1.19 -10.30 -2.88
CA MET A 6 -0.20 -10.05 -3.29
C MET A 6 -1.24 -10.89 -2.51
N PRO A 7 -1.04 -12.20 -2.27
CA PRO A 7 -2.04 -12.97 -1.51
C PRO A 7 -2.27 -12.40 -0.10
N ALA A 8 -1.18 -12.01 0.57
CA ALA A 8 -1.28 -11.43 1.91
C ALA A 8 -1.92 -10.05 1.88
N VAL A 9 -1.58 -9.23 0.87
CA VAL A 9 -2.19 -7.89 0.71
C VAL A 9 -3.68 -8.02 0.50
N LYS A 10 -4.13 -8.94 -0.35
CA LYS A 10 -5.56 -9.18 -0.55
C LYS A 10 -6.23 -9.61 0.74
N ALA A 11 -5.61 -10.50 1.50
CA ALA A 11 -6.17 -10.96 2.78
C ALA A 11 -6.28 -9.82 3.79
N GLU A 12 -5.23 -8.99 3.90
CA GLU A 12 -5.22 -7.88 4.85
C GLU A 12 -6.19 -6.76 4.49
N THR A 13 -6.39 -6.50 3.19
CA THR A 13 -7.23 -5.39 2.74
C THR A 13 -8.66 -5.81 2.43
N GLY A 14 -8.93 -7.10 2.37
CA GLY A 14 -10.25 -7.60 2.02
C GLY A 14 -10.55 -7.61 0.53
N HIS A 15 -9.62 -7.25 -0.32
CA HIS A 15 -9.80 -7.31 -1.77
C HIS A 15 -9.73 -8.75 -2.27
N ARG A 16 -10.65 -9.11 -3.17
CA ARG A 16 -10.72 -10.49 -3.71
C ARG A 16 -9.83 -10.68 -4.94
N PHE A 17 -9.59 -9.61 -5.70
CA PHE A 17 -8.94 -9.69 -7.01
C PHE A 17 -7.73 -8.77 -7.08
N HIS A 18 -6.71 -9.21 -7.81
CA HIS A 18 -5.53 -8.39 -8.12
C HIS A 18 -5.94 -7.05 -8.76
N ALA A 19 -6.93 -7.10 -9.67
CA ALA A 19 -7.39 -5.92 -10.39
C ALA A 19 -7.88 -4.84 -9.43
N SER A 20 -8.52 -5.21 -8.33
CA SER A 20 -9.01 -4.24 -7.34
C SER A 20 -7.86 -3.48 -6.69
N ILE A 21 -6.76 -4.18 -6.37
CA ILE A 21 -5.57 -3.54 -5.81
C ILE A 21 -4.97 -2.56 -6.82
N TYR A 22 -4.81 -2.97 -8.08
CA TYR A 22 -4.21 -2.11 -9.11
C TYR A 22 -5.11 -0.93 -9.47
N THR A 23 -6.43 -1.11 -9.43
CA THR A 23 -7.37 0.01 -9.59
C THR A 23 -7.18 1.05 -8.48
N ALA A 24 -7.02 0.60 -7.24
CA ALA A 24 -6.77 1.51 -6.12
C ALA A 24 -5.44 2.24 -6.28
N ILE A 25 -4.40 1.55 -6.77
CA ILE A 25 -3.10 2.18 -7.03
C ILE A 25 -3.25 3.30 -8.06
N GLN A 26 -3.98 3.05 -9.15
CA GLN A 26 -4.20 4.06 -10.19
C GLN A 26 -5.02 5.23 -9.67
N ALA A 27 -5.96 4.98 -8.78
CA ALA A 27 -6.76 6.04 -8.15
C ALA A 27 -5.98 6.84 -7.09
N GLY A 28 -4.78 6.36 -6.72
CA GLY A 28 -3.96 7.01 -5.70
C GLY A 28 -4.35 6.65 -4.28
N THR A 29 -5.20 5.64 -4.09
CA THR A 29 -5.68 5.25 -2.76
C THR A 29 -4.98 4.01 -2.20
N PHE A 30 -3.96 3.52 -2.90
CA PHE A 30 -3.10 2.46 -2.40
C PHE A 30 -1.68 2.70 -2.88
N THR A 31 -0.69 2.25 -2.11
CA THR A 31 0.71 2.48 -2.46
C THR A 31 1.15 1.57 -3.60
N LYS A 32 2.14 2.05 -4.36
CA LYS A 32 2.72 1.30 -5.46
C LYS A 32 3.51 0.10 -4.92
N PRO A 33 3.51 -1.03 -5.64
CA PRO A 33 4.32 -2.17 -5.22
C PRO A 33 5.81 -1.84 -5.36
N VAL A 34 6.62 -2.51 -4.53
CA VAL A 34 8.08 -2.44 -4.64
C VAL A 34 8.58 -3.74 -5.26
N LEU A 35 9.64 -3.64 -6.07
CA LEU A 35 10.29 -4.81 -6.64
C LEU A 35 11.13 -5.50 -5.57
N ILE A 36 10.90 -6.80 -5.40
CA ILE A 36 11.67 -7.61 -4.46
C ILE A 36 12.48 -8.70 -5.17
N GLY A 37 12.39 -8.73 -6.50
CA GLY A 37 13.11 -9.65 -7.36
C GLY A 37 12.78 -9.33 -8.79
N GLU A 38 13.27 -10.09 -9.76
CA GLU A 38 13.10 -9.78 -11.18
C GLU A 38 11.63 -9.65 -11.59
N ARG A 39 10.77 -10.52 -11.06
CA ARG A 39 9.35 -10.54 -11.41
C ARG A 39 8.46 -10.58 -10.18
N SER A 40 9.03 -10.31 -9.02
CA SER A 40 8.31 -10.36 -7.77
C SER A 40 8.12 -8.97 -7.22
N VAL A 41 6.90 -8.68 -6.78
CA VAL A 41 6.56 -7.41 -6.16
C VAL A 41 5.93 -7.66 -4.80
N GLY A 42 5.99 -6.64 -3.95
CA GLY A 42 5.37 -6.68 -2.65
C GLY A 42 5.12 -5.29 -2.12
N TRP A 43 4.54 -5.22 -0.94
CA TRP A 43 4.22 -3.96 -0.27
C TRP A 43 4.74 -4.01 1.16
N PRO A 44 5.35 -2.93 1.65
CA PRO A 44 5.73 -2.89 3.07
C PRO A 44 4.50 -3.08 3.95
N ASP A 45 4.63 -3.94 4.97
CA ASP A 45 3.51 -4.28 5.85
C ASP A 45 2.93 -3.06 6.57
N TYR A 46 3.79 -2.12 6.99
CA TYR A 46 3.34 -0.93 7.69
C TYR A 46 2.51 0.00 6.79
N GLU A 47 2.76 0.00 5.47
CA GLU A 47 1.96 0.78 4.54
C GLU A 47 0.56 0.21 4.42
N VAL A 48 0.45 -1.10 4.28
CA VAL A 48 -0.85 -1.79 4.21
C VAL A 48 -1.62 -1.55 5.50
N ALA A 49 -0.96 -1.68 6.64
CA ALA A 49 -1.59 -1.44 7.94
C ALA A 49 -2.08 0.00 8.10
N ALA A 50 -1.28 0.98 7.67
CA ALA A 50 -1.65 2.40 7.76
C ALA A 50 -2.88 2.71 6.90
N ILE A 51 -2.93 2.18 5.69
CA ILE A 51 -4.07 2.39 4.79
C ILE A 51 -5.33 1.73 5.36
N ASN A 52 -5.20 0.52 5.90
CA ASN A 52 -6.32 -0.17 6.54
C ASN A 52 -6.86 0.64 7.71
N ARG A 53 -5.98 1.18 8.56
CA ARG A 53 -6.40 2.02 9.68
C ARG A 53 -7.15 3.26 9.22
N ALA A 54 -6.68 3.90 8.15
CA ALA A 54 -7.33 5.08 7.59
C ALA A 54 -8.75 4.75 7.12
N ARG A 55 -8.92 3.61 6.45
CA ARG A 55 -10.24 3.18 5.99
C ARG A 55 -11.16 2.83 7.14
N ILE A 56 -10.66 2.14 8.15
CA ILE A 56 -11.44 1.79 9.35
C ILE A 56 -11.87 3.06 10.08
N ALA A 57 -11.01 4.07 10.11
CA ALA A 57 -11.31 5.36 10.73
C ALA A 57 -12.28 6.22 9.92
N GLY A 58 -12.63 5.78 8.70
CA GLY A 58 -13.58 6.50 7.85
C GLY A 58 -13.00 7.71 7.14
N GLN A 59 -11.69 7.74 6.90
CA GLN A 59 -11.07 8.85 6.19
C GLN A 59 -11.57 8.91 4.75
N SER A 60 -11.66 10.14 4.22
CA SER A 60 -12.10 10.36 2.84
C SER A 60 -11.05 9.90 1.85
N GLU A 61 -11.45 9.78 0.57
CA GLU A 61 -10.50 9.44 -0.49
C GLU A 61 -9.36 10.45 -0.60
N VAL A 62 -9.65 11.73 -0.39
CA VAL A 62 -8.63 12.78 -0.43
C VAL A 62 -7.61 12.56 0.70
N GLU A 63 -8.08 12.26 1.89
CA GLU A 63 -7.22 11.98 3.03
C GLU A 63 -6.37 10.74 2.82
N ILE A 64 -6.95 9.68 2.22
CA ILE A 64 -6.23 8.45 1.92
C ILE A 64 -5.17 8.70 0.85
N ARG A 65 -5.49 9.47 -0.20
CA ARG A 65 -4.50 9.83 -1.23
C ARG A 65 -3.33 10.61 -0.62
N ASP A 66 -3.63 11.51 0.29
CA ASP A 66 -2.59 12.25 1.00
C ASP A 66 -1.70 11.34 1.83
N LEU A 67 -2.31 10.38 2.53
CA LEU A 67 -1.58 9.37 3.28
C LEU A 67 -0.66 8.55 2.38
N VAL A 68 -1.16 8.11 1.22
CA VAL A 68 -0.38 7.34 0.25
C VAL A 68 0.84 8.14 -0.21
N ASN A 69 0.66 9.42 -0.50
CA ASN A 69 1.77 10.30 -0.90
C ASN A 69 2.82 10.42 0.20
N ARG A 70 2.40 10.53 1.45
CA ARG A 70 3.32 10.58 2.60
C ARG A 70 4.06 9.26 2.78
N LEU A 71 3.38 8.14 2.56
CA LEU A 71 4.01 6.82 2.67
C LEU A 71 5.07 6.63 1.57
N HIS A 72 4.78 7.08 0.35
CA HIS A 72 5.77 7.03 -0.73
C HIS A 72 7.00 7.88 -0.42
N ALA A 73 6.80 9.09 0.11
CA ALA A 73 7.90 9.97 0.49
C ALA A 73 8.77 9.34 1.58
N LYS A 74 8.15 8.64 2.51
CA LYS A 74 8.85 8.00 3.61
C LYS A 74 9.80 6.88 3.16
N ARG A 75 9.51 6.27 2.01
CA ARG A 75 10.39 5.22 1.46
C ARG A 75 11.80 5.75 1.18
N ILE A 76 11.90 7.00 0.73
CA ILE A 76 13.17 7.63 0.44
C ILE A 76 13.97 7.85 1.74
N GLU A 77 13.28 8.24 2.81
CA GLU A 77 13.90 8.42 4.13
C GLU A 77 14.50 7.13 4.67
N LEU A 78 13.89 5.98 4.39
CA LEU A 78 14.40 4.69 4.84
C LEU A 78 15.78 4.38 4.25
N VAL A 79 16.01 4.80 3.01
CA VAL A 79 17.31 4.59 2.34
C VAL A 79 18.37 5.52 2.90
N GLN A 80 17.97 6.72 3.30
CA GLN A 80 18.89 7.73 3.83
C GLN A 80 19.24 7.52 5.30
N ALA A 81 18.45 6.73 5.98
CA ALA A 81 18.69 6.41 7.37
C ALA A 81 19.79 5.35 7.50
#